data_b84ec42c354037e2f02d03d9362d33cc
#
_entry.id   b84ec42c354037e2f02d03d9362d33cc
#
_cell.length_a   1.000
_cell.length_b   1.000
_cell.length_c   1.000
_cell.angle_alpha   90.00
_cell.angle_beta   90.00
_cell.angle_gamma   90.00
#
_symmetry.space_group_name_H-M   'P 1'
#
loop_
_entity.id
_entity.type
_entity.pdbx_description
1 polymer ?
#
loop_
_entity_poly.entity_id
_entity_poly.type
_entity_poly.pdbx_seq_one_letter_code
_entity_poly.pdbx_strand_id
1 'polypeptide(L)'
;FNRWQHSIGQELLNETNAFDIRFLKTDMPETKTWPAIETSLGFQIGSARDELPLQYHVNAKFLKRAPKLIAVCTHGAGYDTVDAAACTEAGALICNQTGKNGEAVAEHALGMMLSLGKKILEADRRMRSDREWDRNQFMGQDMLGKTVGIVGLGNIGRRVAELCSQLFRMR
;
A
#
# COMPACT_ATOMS: atom_id res chain seq x y z
N PHE A 1 5.08 16.54 2.35
CA PHE A 1 5.12 15.12 2.48
C PHE A 1 5.75 14.70 3.81
N ASN A 2 5.18 13.79 4.59
CA ASN A 2 5.67 13.58 5.94
C ASN A 2 6.78 12.52 6.09
N ARG A 3 6.93 11.60 5.14
CA ARG A 3 8.03 10.63 5.09
C ARG A 3 8.08 9.88 3.75
N TRP A 4 9.25 9.38 3.40
CA TRP A 4 9.42 8.38 2.37
C TRP A 4 9.17 6.98 2.94
N GLN A 5 8.68 6.07 2.12
CA GLN A 5 8.58 4.65 2.49
C GLN A 5 9.98 4.01 2.59
N HIS A 6 10.91 4.48 1.75
CA HIS A 6 12.31 4.07 1.77
C HIS A 6 13.20 5.25 1.38
N SER A 7 14.37 5.40 2.01
CA SER A 7 15.33 6.52 1.78
C SER A 7 15.81 6.61 0.34
N ILE A 8 15.96 5.47 -0.35
CA ILE A 8 16.43 5.42 -1.73
C ILE A 8 15.59 6.26 -2.70
N GLY A 9 14.29 6.41 -2.45
CA GLY A 9 13.43 7.25 -3.28
C GLY A 9 13.81 8.73 -3.19
N GLN A 10 14.16 9.20 -2.00
CA GLN A 10 14.66 10.55 -1.79
C GLN A 10 16.05 10.73 -2.38
N GLU A 11 16.94 9.78 -2.18
CA GLU A 11 18.29 9.79 -2.70
C GLU A 11 18.28 9.92 -4.23
N LEU A 12 17.53 9.07 -4.93
CA LEU A 12 17.39 9.10 -6.39
C LEU A 12 16.85 10.43 -6.92
N LEU A 13 15.86 11.03 -6.23
CA LEU A 13 15.32 12.33 -6.65
C LEU A 13 16.31 13.46 -6.39
N ASN A 14 17.08 13.40 -5.31
CA ASN A 14 18.10 14.39 -5.00
C ASN A 14 19.28 14.32 -6.01
N GLU A 15 19.67 13.12 -6.44
CA GLU A 15 20.73 12.92 -7.43
C GLU A 15 20.42 13.61 -8.76
N THR A 16 19.16 13.70 -9.15
CA THR A 16 18.77 14.34 -10.42
C THR A 16 18.97 15.85 -10.42
N ASN A 17 19.00 16.49 -9.24
CA ASN A 17 18.98 17.95 -9.05
C ASN A 17 17.85 18.66 -9.84
N ALA A 18 16.84 17.94 -10.29
CA ALA A 18 15.75 18.45 -11.13
C ALA A 18 14.55 18.94 -10.30
N PHE A 19 14.50 18.63 -9.00
CA PHE A 19 13.34 18.87 -8.17
C PHE A 19 13.70 19.62 -6.88
N ASP A 20 12.90 20.64 -6.53
CA ASP A 20 12.86 21.24 -5.19
C ASP A 20 11.87 20.44 -4.34
N ILE A 21 12.41 19.54 -3.50
CA ILE A 21 11.60 18.62 -2.69
C ILE A 21 11.30 19.26 -1.33
N ARG A 22 10.02 19.44 -1.03
CA ARG A 22 9.54 19.97 0.23
C ARG A 22 8.82 18.93 1.04
N PHE A 23 9.26 18.71 2.28
CA PHE A 23 8.61 17.79 3.21
C PHE A 23 7.57 18.55 4.06
N LEU A 24 6.33 18.13 3.93
CA LEU A 24 5.22 18.67 4.71
C LEU A 24 4.77 17.62 5.73
N LYS A 25 4.81 17.97 7.00
CA LYS A 25 4.27 17.14 8.07
C LYS A 25 2.76 17.40 8.19
N THR A 26 1.99 16.34 8.39
CA THR A 26 0.52 16.41 8.50
C THR A 26 0.05 17.09 9.79
N ASP A 27 0.92 17.21 10.79
CA ASP A 27 0.68 17.92 12.07
C ASP A 27 1.04 19.41 12.02
N MET A 28 1.60 19.88 10.90
CA MET A 28 1.90 21.30 10.73
C MET A 28 0.62 22.13 10.50
N PRO A 29 0.56 23.38 10.98
CA PRO A 29 -0.54 24.28 10.69
C PRO A 29 -0.72 24.50 9.16
N GLU A 30 -1.96 24.56 8.72
CA GLU A 30 -2.27 24.82 7.30
C GLU A 30 -1.62 26.09 6.74
N THR A 31 -1.45 27.09 7.58
CA THR A 31 -0.75 28.35 7.22
C THR A 31 0.69 28.15 6.78
N LYS A 32 1.31 27.04 7.18
CA LYS A 32 2.68 26.68 6.77
C LYS A 32 2.72 25.68 5.64
N THR A 33 1.75 24.78 5.55
CA THR A 33 1.73 23.73 4.52
C THR A 33 1.17 24.21 3.19
N TRP A 34 0.09 24.97 3.21
CA TRP A 34 -0.59 25.39 2.00
C TRP A 34 0.25 26.27 1.07
N PRO A 35 1.04 27.25 1.53
CA PRO A 35 1.88 28.04 0.61
C PRO A 35 2.86 27.18 -0.21
N ALA A 36 3.32 26.05 0.36
CA ALA A 36 4.16 25.12 -0.37
C ALA A 36 3.33 24.29 -1.38
N ILE A 37 2.14 23.83 -1.00
CA ILE A 37 1.24 23.05 -1.87
C ILE A 37 0.77 23.88 -3.06
N GLU A 38 0.33 25.11 -2.84
CA GLU A 38 -0.19 26.02 -3.87
C GLU A 38 0.82 26.35 -4.97
N THR A 39 2.11 26.23 -4.66
CA THR A 39 3.21 26.49 -5.60
C THR A 39 3.83 25.24 -6.19
N SER A 40 3.43 24.06 -5.71
CA SER A 40 4.00 22.78 -6.14
C SER A 40 3.45 22.33 -7.48
N LEU A 41 4.30 21.67 -8.29
CA LEU A 41 3.91 21.00 -9.53
C LEU A 41 3.52 19.54 -9.28
N GLY A 42 4.11 18.89 -8.29
CA GLY A 42 3.84 17.50 -7.91
C GLY A 42 3.45 17.41 -6.43
N PHE A 43 2.54 16.49 -6.11
CA PHE A 43 2.13 16.23 -4.74
C PHE A 43 2.11 14.73 -4.48
N GLN A 44 2.95 14.27 -3.55
CA GLN A 44 3.02 12.85 -3.20
C GLN A 44 2.41 12.62 -1.83
N ILE A 45 1.48 11.66 -1.73
CA ILE A 45 0.65 11.42 -0.55
C ILE A 45 0.44 9.94 -0.26
N GLY A 46 -0.05 9.64 0.94
CA GLY A 46 -0.55 8.30 1.29
C GLY A 46 -1.78 7.92 0.46
N SER A 47 -1.93 6.64 0.16
CA SER A 47 -3.05 6.12 -0.64
C SER A 47 -4.29 5.81 0.19
N ALA A 48 -4.15 5.52 1.48
CA ALA A 48 -5.25 5.14 2.37
C ALA A 48 -5.86 6.37 3.06
N ARG A 49 -7.18 6.37 3.20
CA ARG A 49 -7.93 7.53 3.74
C ARG A 49 -7.61 7.84 5.19
N ASP A 50 -7.30 6.84 5.98
CA ASP A 50 -6.94 6.94 7.39
C ASP A 50 -5.49 7.38 7.64
N GLU A 51 -4.64 7.34 6.61
CA GLU A 51 -3.25 7.77 6.69
C GLU A 51 -3.04 9.25 6.39
N LEU A 52 -4.05 9.93 5.84
CA LEU A 52 -3.96 11.32 5.41
C LEU A 52 -5.14 12.13 5.91
N PRO A 53 -4.92 13.28 6.60
CA PRO A 53 -6.02 14.16 6.99
C PRO A 53 -6.84 14.65 5.79
N LEU A 54 -8.16 14.76 5.96
CA LEU A 54 -9.12 15.07 4.89
C LEU A 54 -8.80 16.35 4.11
N GLN A 55 -8.23 17.36 4.77
CA GLN A 55 -7.84 18.63 4.10
C GLN A 55 -6.75 18.46 3.04
N TYR A 56 -6.03 17.34 3.05
CA TYR A 56 -5.00 17.00 2.07
C TYR A 56 -5.45 15.97 1.03
N HIS A 57 -6.70 15.49 1.11
CA HIS A 57 -7.29 14.67 0.05
C HIS A 57 -7.46 15.52 -1.21
N VAL A 58 -6.96 15.00 -2.32
CA VAL A 58 -7.00 15.71 -3.59
C VAL A 58 -8.37 15.57 -4.24
N ASN A 59 -9.15 16.61 -4.15
CA ASN A 59 -10.49 16.74 -4.73
C ASN A 59 -10.61 18.08 -5.47
N ALA A 60 -11.76 18.37 -6.05
CA ALA A 60 -11.99 19.61 -6.80
C ALA A 60 -11.67 20.91 -5.98
N LYS A 61 -11.98 20.89 -4.66
CA LYS A 61 -11.66 22.04 -3.78
C LYS A 61 -10.16 22.20 -3.58
N PHE A 62 -9.45 21.07 -3.39
CA PHE A 62 -8.00 21.06 -3.27
C PHE A 62 -7.32 21.58 -4.55
N LEU A 63 -7.74 21.07 -5.72
CA LEU A 63 -7.18 21.41 -7.01
C LEU A 63 -7.41 22.89 -7.37
N LYS A 64 -8.58 23.45 -7.03
CA LYS A 64 -8.83 24.90 -7.16
C LYS A 64 -7.86 25.75 -6.35
N ARG A 65 -7.44 25.26 -5.19
CA ARG A 65 -6.48 25.96 -4.32
C ARG A 65 -5.03 25.73 -4.76
N ALA A 66 -4.74 24.63 -5.44
CA ALA A 66 -3.41 24.29 -5.95
C ALA A 66 -3.38 24.24 -7.49
N PRO A 67 -3.59 25.37 -8.18
CA PRO A 67 -3.80 25.40 -9.64
C PRO A 67 -2.55 25.08 -10.47
N LYS A 68 -1.38 25.02 -9.85
CA LYS A 68 -0.12 24.66 -10.52
C LYS A 68 0.15 23.16 -10.52
N LEU A 69 -0.67 22.38 -9.81
CA LEU A 69 -0.45 20.97 -9.64
C LEU A 69 -0.73 20.21 -10.94
N ILE A 70 0.30 19.56 -11.47
CA ILE A 70 0.22 18.77 -12.72
C ILE A 70 0.28 17.26 -12.46
N ALA A 71 0.74 16.83 -11.28
CA ALA A 71 0.83 15.43 -10.92
C ALA A 71 0.54 15.18 -9.44
N VAL A 72 -0.23 14.13 -9.18
CA VAL A 72 -0.47 13.57 -7.85
C VAL A 72 0.03 12.14 -7.82
N CYS A 73 0.95 11.85 -6.91
CA CYS A 73 1.52 10.52 -6.77
C CYS A 73 1.06 9.89 -5.46
N THR A 74 0.64 8.63 -5.49
CA THR A 74 0.30 7.88 -4.26
C THR A 74 1.33 6.81 -3.96
N HIS A 75 1.53 6.52 -2.67
CA HIS A 75 2.29 5.34 -2.25
C HIS A 75 1.44 4.09 -2.45
N GLY A 76 1.97 3.09 -3.13
CA GLY A 76 1.26 1.84 -3.36
C GLY A 76 0.27 1.91 -4.52
N ALA A 77 -0.57 0.88 -4.64
CA ALA A 77 -1.50 0.74 -5.76
C ALA A 77 -2.81 1.51 -5.58
N GLY A 78 -3.20 1.79 -4.34
CA GLY A 78 -4.42 2.55 -4.01
C GLY A 78 -4.29 4.05 -4.32
N TYR A 79 -5.43 4.72 -4.50
CA TYR A 79 -5.53 6.18 -4.64
C TYR A 79 -6.83 6.72 -4.03
N ASP A 80 -7.28 6.12 -2.93
CA ASP A 80 -8.55 6.47 -2.27
C ASP A 80 -8.59 7.90 -1.70
N THR A 81 -7.42 8.53 -1.59
CA THR A 81 -7.24 9.93 -1.18
C THR A 81 -7.29 10.92 -2.35
N VAL A 82 -7.51 10.43 -3.59
CA VAL A 82 -7.49 11.23 -4.82
C VAL A 82 -8.80 11.03 -5.60
N ASP A 83 -9.47 12.13 -5.91
CA ASP A 83 -10.62 12.14 -6.81
C ASP A 83 -10.13 12.17 -8.27
N ALA A 84 -10.26 11.03 -8.94
CA ALA A 84 -9.78 10.86 -10.30
C ALA A 84 -10.55 11.74 -11.32
N ALA A 85 -11.86 11.94 -11.12
CA ALA A 85 -12.65 12.79 -12.00
C ALA A 85 -12.22 14.26 -11.88
N ALA A 86 -12.05 14.74 -10.64
CA ALA A 86 -11.57 16.10 -10.40
C ALA A 86 -10.14 16.33 -10.94
N CYS A 87 -9.25 15.34 -10.83
CA CYS A 87 -7.91 15.43 -11.42
C CYS A 87 -7.96 15.50 -12.95
N THR A 88 -8.81 14.69 -13.58
CA THR A 88 -9.00 14.71 -15.04
C THR A 88 -9.51 16.08 -15.52
N GLU A 89 -10.50 16.65 -14.84
CA GLU A 89 -11.03 17.99 -15.15
C GLU A 89 -9.98 19.09 -14.99
N ALA A 90 -9.12 18.95 -13.98
CA ALA A 90 -8.04 19.90 -13.73
C ALA A 90 -6.80 19.69 -14.62
N GLY A 91 -6.74 18.61 -15.40
CA GLY A 91 -5.57 18.27 -16.21
C GLY A 91 -4.38 17.73 -15.40
N ALA A 92 -4.62 17.25 -14.18
CA ALA A 92 -3.59 16.68 -13.31
C ALA A 92 -3.48 15.17 -13.48
N LEU A 93 -2.27 14.66 -13.64
CA LEU A 93 -1.98 13.22 -13.74
C LEU A 93 -2.06 12.57 -12.36
N ILE A 94 -2.56 11.33 -12.32
CA ILE A 94 -2.50 10.47 -11.14
C ILE A 94 -1.49 9.35 -11.40
N CYS A 95 -0.48 9.26 -10.55
CA CYS A 95 0.54 8.23 -10.60
C CYS A 95 0.44 7.35 -9.36
N ASN A 96 0.28 6.04 -9.54
CA ASN A 96 0.30 5.06 -8.48
C ASN A 96 1.34 3.97 -8.75
N GLN A 97 1.49 3.03 -7.83
CA GLN A 97 2.46 1.94 -7.96
C GLN A 97 1.79 0.59 -8.27
N THR A 98 0.72 0.60 -9.05
CA THR A 98 0.01 -0.62 -9.45
C THR A 98 0.97 -1.65 -10.06
N GLY A 99 0.92 -2.88 -9.52
CA GLY A 99 1.73 -4.01 -9.97
C GLY A 99 3.13 -4.10 -9.34
N LYS A 100 3.66 -3.05 -8.71
CA LYS A 100 5.01 -3.07 -8.14
C LYS A 100 5.11 -3.84 -6.82
N ASN A 101 4.05 -3.86 -6.03
CA ASN A 101 3.96 -4.59 -4.76
C ASN A 101 3.29 -5.96 -4.90
N GLY A 102 2.99 -6.40 -6.11
CA GLY A 102 2.21 -7.63 -6.35
C GLY A 102 2.83 -8.88 -5.76
N GLU A 103 4.16 -9.04 -5.89
CA GLU A 103 4.90 -10.18 -5.31
C GLU A 103 4.81 -10.17 -3.79
N ALA A 104 5.14 -9.06 -3.14
CA ALA A 104 5.10 -8.94 -1.68
C ALA A 104 3.70 -9.23 -1.10
N VAL A 105 2.64 -8.78 -1.78
CA VAL A 105 1.26 -9.06 -1.35
C VAL A 105 0.89 -10.52 -1.55
N ALA A 106 1.32 -11.15 -2.65
CA ALA A 106 1.08 -12.57 -2.92
C ALA A 106 1.82 -13.46 -1.90
N GLU A 107 3.07 -13.15 -1.58
CA GLU A 107 3.84 -13.83 -0.53
C GLU A 107 3.16 -13.70 0.84
N HIS A 108 2.69 -12.51 1.18
CA HIS A 108 1.97 -12.28 2.43
C HIS A 108 0.66 -13.09 2.49
N ALA A 109 -0.11 -13.12 1.41
CA ALA A 109 -1.32 -13.94 1.31
C ALA A 109 -1.02 -15.43 1.54
N LEU A 110 0.06 -15.93 0.91
CA LEU A 110 0.52 -17.30 1.10
C LEU A 110 0.95 -17.57 2.56
N GLY A 111 1.66 -16.64 3.17
CA GLY A 111 2.03 -16.68 4.58
C GLY A 111 0.82 -16.76 5.51
N MET A 112 -0.23 -15.99 5.24
CA MET A 112 -1.50 -16.06 5.98
C MET A 112 -2.20 -17.41 5.79
N MET A 113 -2.25 -17.94 4.57
CA MET A 113 -2.83 -19.25 4.27
C MET A 113 -2.11 -20.38 5.05
N LEU A 114 -0.78 -20.37 5.04
CA LEU A 114 0.03 -21.32 5.80
C LEU A 114 -0.18 -21.15 7.32
N SER A 115 -0.20 -19.91 7.80
CA SER A 115 -0.40 -19.63 9.23
C SER A 115 -1.74 -20.15 9.73
N LEU A 116 -2.79 -20.00 8.96
CA LEU A 116 -4.13 -20.52 9.26
C LEU A 116 -4.16 -22.05 9.15
N GLY A 117 -3.73 -22.60 8.02
CA GLY A 117 -3.80 -24.02 7.76
C GLY A 117 -2.94 -24.86 8.72
N LYS A 118 -1.80 -24.35 9.14
CA LYS A 118 -0.88 -25.01 10.08
C LYS A 118 -1.08 -24.56 11.53
N LYS A 119 -2.06 -23.72 11.83
CA LYS A 119 -2.33 -23.19 13.19
C LYS A 119 -1.11 -22.52 13.84
N ILE A 120 -0.25 -21.87 13.05
CA ILE A 120 1.04 -21.33 13.53
C ILE A 120 0.83 -20.32 14.65
N LEU A 121 -0.08 -19.36 14.46
CA LEU A 121 -0.33 -18.31 15.45
C LEU A 121 -0.98 -18.82 16.74
N GLU A 122 -1.84 -19.83 16.62
CA GLU A 122 -2.46 -20.47 17.77
C GLU A 122 -1.41 -21.21 18.61
N ALA A 123 -0.56 -21.99 17.95
CA ALA A 123 0.54 -22.70 18.58
C ALA A 123 1.54 -21.74 19.25
N ASP A 124 1.95 -20.67 18.56
CA ASP A 124 2.86 -19.65 19.10
C ASP A 124 2.27 -19.00 20.38
N ARG A 125 0.99 -18.57 20.33
CA ARG A 125 0.34 -17.98 21.50
C ARG A 125 0.32 -18.95 22.69
N ARG A 126 -0.02 -20.20 22.44
CA ARG A 126 -0.09 -21.23 23.50
C ARG A 126 1.28 -21.51 24.10
N MET A 127 2.30 -21.67 23.27
CA MET A 127 3.69 -21.90 23.73
C MET A 127 4.23 -20.75 24.58
N ARG A 128 3.78 -19.51 24.36
CA ARG A 128 4.18 -18.34 25.15
C ARG A 128 3.40 -18.21 26.46
N SER A 129 2.17 -18.69 26.51
CA SER A 129 1.29 -18.52 27.68
C SER A 129 1.34 -19.67 28.67
N ASP A 130 1.69 -20.87 28.23
CA ASP A 130 1.62 -22.10 29.05
C ASP A 130 2.71 -23.08 28.62
N ARG A 131 3.27 -23.81 29.59
CA ARG A 131 4.27 -24.86 29.34
C ARG A 131 3.64 -26.24 29.14
N GLU A 132 2.43 -26.43 29.64
CA GLU A 132 1.67 -27.68 29.51
C GLU A 132 0.66 -27.52 28.36
N TRP A 133 0.98 -28.06 27.20
CA TRP A 133 0.10 -28.07 26.03
C TRP A 133 0.23 -29.38 25.24
N ASP A 134 -0.91 -29.84 24.74
CA ASP A 134 -0.95 -31.00 23.85
C ASP A 134 -0.75 -30.59 22.40
N ARG A 135 0.35 -31.06 21.80
CA ARG A 135 0.67 -30.76 20.40
C ARG A 135 -0.42 -31.20 19.42
N ASN A 136 -1.22 -32.22 19.77
CA ASN A 136 -2.26 -32.78 18.90
C ASN A 136 -3.40 -31.75 18.67
N GLN A 137 -3.63 -30.82 19.61
CA GLN A 137 -4.61 -29.76 19.47
C GLN A 137 -4.22 -28.76 18.37
N PHE A 138 -2.92 -28.67 18.04
CA PHE A 138 -2.36 -27.75 17.05
C PHE A 138 -2.02 -28.45 15.73
N MET A 139 -2.45 -29.70 15.53
CA MET A 139 -2.31 -30.33 14.23
C MET A 139 -3.12 -29.55 13.19
N GLY A 140 -2.40 -28.99 12.20
CA GLY A 140 -2.98 -28.30 11.07
C GLY A 140 -3.29 -29.21 9.89
N GLN A 141 -3.71 -28.64 8.80
CA GLN A 141 -3.98 -29.31 7.54
C GLN A 141 -2.88 -29.03 6.52
N ASP A 142 -2.60 -30.01 5.65
CA ASP A 142 -1.71 -29.79 4.52
C ASP A 142 -2.39 -28.97 3.43
N MET A 143 -1.64 -28.12 2.77
CA MET A 143 -2.10 -27.36 1.61
C MET A 143 -2.02 -28.17 0.32
N LEU A 144 -1.16 -29.18 0.29
CA LEU A 144 -0.88 -29.98 -0.89
C LEU A 144 -2.16 -30.60 -1.49
N GLY A 145 -2.39 -30.36 -2.77
CA GLY A 145 -3.50 -30.93 -3.52
C GLY A 145 -4.89 -30.38 -3.15
N LYS A 146 -4.97 -29.39 -2.27
CA LYS A 146 -6.24 -28.75 -1.91
C LYS A 146 -6.76 -27.85 -3.05
N THR A 147 -7.95 -27.34 -2.89
CA THR A 147 -8.54 -26.37 -3.83
C THR A 147 -8.51 -24.99 -3.20
N VAL A 148 -8.10 -24.00 -4.00
CA VAL A 148 -8.15 -22.59 -3.62
C VAL A 148 -9.12 -21.84 -4.54
N GLY A 149 -10.03 -21.08 -3.96
CA GLY A 149 -10.89 -20.17 -4.69
C GLY A 149 -10.28 -18.76 -4.72
N ILE A 150 -10.15 -18.18 -5.91
CA ILE A 150 -9.59 -16.84 -6.08
C ILE A 150 -10.65 -15.94 -6.71
N VAL A 151 -11.00 -14.86 -5.98
CA VAL A 151 -11.92 -13.82 -6.46
C VAL A 151 -11.10 -12.65 -6.96
N GLY A 152 -11.07 -12.45 -8.28
CA GLY A 152 -10.24 -11.44 -8.95
C GLY A 152 -8.89 -11.98 -9.43
N LEU A 153 -8.70 -12.00 -10.75
CA LEU A 153 -7.50 -12.53 -11.40
C LEU A 153 -6.62 -11.40 -11.98
N GLY A 154 -6.40 -10.35 -11.19
CA GLY A 154 -5.47 -9.26 -11.48
C GLY A 154 -4.02 -9.63 -11.18
N ASN A 155 -3.14 -8.63 -11.02
CA ASN A 155 -1.72 -8.86 -10.77
C ASN A 155 -1.45 -9.76 -9.56
N ILE A 156 -2.12 -9.50 -8.43
CA ILE A 156 -1.95 -10.26 -7.19
C ILE A 156 -2.61 -11.65 -7.32
N GLY A 157 -3.88 -11.71 -7.76
CA GLY A 157 -4.61 -12.97 -7.85
C GLY A 157 -3.96 -13.99 -8.77
N ARG A 158 -3.42 -13.56 -9.91
CA ARG A 158 -2.63 -14.42 -10.81
C ARG A 158 -1.38 -14.96 -10.11
N ARG A 159 -0.66 -14.09 -9.39
CA ARG A 159 0.56 -14.51 -8.71
C ARG A 159 0.27 -15.48 -7.56
N VAL A 160 -0.79 -15.25 -6.79
CA VAL A 160 -1.25 -16.22 -5.77
C VAL A 160 -1.62 -17.57 -6.39
N ALA A 161 -2.35 -17.56 -7.53
CA ALA A 161 -2.71 -18.77 -8.24
C ALA A 161 -1.47 -19.58 -8.68
N GLU A 162 -0.49 -18.89 -9.27
CA GLU A 162 0.79 -19.50 -9.67
C GLU A 162 1.50 -20.14 -8.48
N LEU A 163 1.68 -19.40 -7.37
CA LEU A 163 2.34 -19.89 -6.17
C LEU A 163 1.60 -21.09 -5.56
N CYS A 164 0.29 -21.02 -5.44
CA CYS A 164 -0.52 -22.13 -4.93
C CYS A 164 -0.42 -23.38 -5.81
N SER A 165 -0.46 -23.21 -7.12
CA SER A 165 -0.34 -24.32 -8.07
C SER A 165 1.06 -24.93 -8.07
N GLN A 166 2.10 -24.11 -8.15
CA GLN A 166 3.48 -24.58 -8.26
C GLN A 166 4.01 -25.18 -6.95
N LEU A 167 3.76 -24.54 -5.81
CA LEU A 167 4.30 -24.96 -4.52
C LEU A 167 3.47 -26.11 -3.89
N PHE A 168 2.14 -26.00 -3.97
CA PHE A 168 1.24 -26.93 -3.27
C PHE A 168 0.39 -27.78 -4.21
N ARG A 169 0.59 -27.72 -5.52
CA ARG A 169 -0.23 -28.44 -6.50
C ARG A 169 -1.72 -28.25 -6.27
N MET A 170 -2.11 -27.04 -5.84
CA MET A 170 -3.52 -26.70 -5.61
C MET A 170 -4.27 -26.58 -6.94
N ARG A 171 -5.56 -26.82 -6.85
CA ARG A 171 -6.52 -26.68 -7.96
C ARG A 171 -7.40 -25.47 -7.75
#